data_ca19268a69f548a715b319f3c958fe43
#
_entry.id   ca19268a69f548a715b319f3c958fe43
#
_cell.length_a   1.000
_cell.length_b   1.000
_cell.length_c   1.000
_cell.angle_alpha   90.00
_cell.angle_beta   90.00
_cell.angle_gamma   90.00
#
_symmetry.space_group_name_H-M   'P 1'
#
loop_
_entity.id
_entity.type
_entity.pdbx_description
1 polymer ?
#
loop_
_entity_poly.entity_id
_entity_poly.type
_entity_poly.pdbx_seq_one_letter_code
_entity_poly.pdbx_strand_id
1 'polypeptide(L)'
;MNDIVKKQEGALATNMFEADAEKGSQNMTQEDLALPFLKVLGQLSPEVNKVHSRYVKDAEPGMIINSVTNELYDGTKGIDILPVFYERKLIEWQDRGAGAGAPVAIHDANSDIMSQTTRDKSYKDRLPNGNYIDNTANHYVVVLGDSPQTALISMKSTQLKISRKWNSIMMGIKLQGKNGLFTPPTYSHIYKLRTVQMSNDKGTWFGWEISKVGPIKDQGVYGIAKSFAEQVGKGAVEVKHESQEAKKEFSL
;
A
#
# COMPACT_ATOMS: atom_id res chain seq x y z
N MET A 1 20.77 -28.88 25.90
CA MET A 1 21.74 -27.80 26.26
C MET A 1 21.77 -26.65 25.23
N ASN A 2 21.55 -26.90 23.95
CA ASN A 2 21.68 -25.82 22.94
C ASN A 2 20.57 -24.73 22.93
N ASP A 3 19.35 -25.02 23.36
CA ASP A 3 18.26 -24.05 23.31
C ASP A 3 18.30 -23.00 24.44
N ILE A 4 18.86 -23.38 25.61
CA ILE A 4 18.99 -22.45 26.73
C ILE A 4 20.13 -21.45 26.47
N VAL A 5 21.22 -21.90 25.83
CA VAL A 5 22.35 -21.03 25.45
C VAL A 5 21.93 -20.02 24.38
N LYS A 6 21.22 -20.47 23.33
CA LYS A 6 20.70 -19.57 22.30
C LYS A 6 19.71 -18.53 22.83
N LYS A 7 18.87 -18.91 23.82
CA LYS A 7 17.91 -18.00 24.45
C LYS A 7 18.61 -16.95 25.33
N GLN A 8 19.73 -17.32 25.98
CA GLN A 8 20.54 -16.38 26.78
C GLN A 8 21.37 -15.43 25.90
N GLU A 9 21.95 -15.91 24.80
CA GLU A 9 22.67 -15.06 23.84
C GLU A 9 21.74 -14.03 23.18
N GLY A 10 20.52 -14.43 22.79
CA GLY A 10 19.51 -13.51 22.25
C GLY A 10 19.07 -12.44 23.26
N ALA A 11 18.89 -12.80 24.54
CA ALA A 11 18.49 -11.85 25.58
C ALA A 11 19.61 -10.85 25.92
N LEU A 12 20.87 -11.28 25.93
CA LEU A 12 22.04 -10.40 26.15
C LEU A 12 22.19 -9.39 25.00
N ALA A 13 22.03 -9.84 23.75
CA ALA A 13 22.07 -8.96 22.57
C ALA A 13 20.95 -7.92 22.60
N THR A 14 19.72 -8.32 22.95
CA THR A 14 18.57 -7.41 23.07
C THR A 14 18.80 -6.34 24.14
N ASN A 15 19.32 -6.71 25.31
CA ASN A 15 19.60 -5.76 26.38
C ASN A 15 20.68 -4.73 25.99
N MET A 16 21.69 -5.14 25.21
CA MET A 16 22.71 -4.22 24.69
C MET A 16 22.10 -3.25 23.69
N PHE A 17 21.22 -3.72 22.80
CA PHE A 17 20.54 -2.89 21.80
C PHE A 17 19.55 -1.93 22.45
N GLU A 18 18.87 -2.35 23.52
CA GLU A 18 17.95 -1.49 24.28
C GLU A 18 18.68 -0.32 24.94
N ALA A 19 19.89 -0.56 25.48
CA ALA A 19 20.72 0.49 26.06
C ALA A 19 21.21 1.52 25.03
N ASP A 20 21.27 1.14 23.76
CA ASP A 20 21.67 1.96 22.63
C ASP A 20 20.51 2.30 21.69
N ALA A 21 19.27 2.13 22.14
CA ALA A 21 18.09 2.42 21.34
C ALA A 21 18.14 3.83 20.75
N GLU A 22 17.70 3.95 19.50
CA GLU A 22 17.66 5.21 18.73
C GLU A 22 19.01 5.86 18.40
N LYS A 23 20.14 5.34 18.90
CA LYS A 23 21.46 5.86 18.53
C LYS A 23 21.74 5.64 17.03
N GLY A 24 22.15 6.71 16.37
CA GLY A 24 22.39 6.71 14.92
C GLY A 24 21.18 7.12 14.08
N SER A 25 19.98 7.14 14.65
CA SER A 25 18.74 7.57 13.94
C SER A 25 18.14 8.88 14.44
N GLN A 26 18.83 9.57 15.38
CA GLN A 26 18.31 10.78 16.04
C GLN A 26 17.93 11.92 15.09
N ASN A 27 18.54 11.97 13.90
CA ASN A 27 18.28 12.99 12.89
C ASN A 27 17.38 12.49 11.77
N MET A 28 16.93 11.22 11.81
CA MET A 28 15.99 10.70 10.80
C MET A 28 14.60 11.23 11.07
N THR A 29 14.00 11.78 10.03
CA THR A 29 12.61 12.24 10.01
C THR A 29 11.76 11.31 9.15
N GLN A 30 10.45 11.48 9.14
CA GLN A 30 9.56 10.71 8.27
C GLN A 30 9.88 10.94 6.78
N GLU A 31 10.43 12.08 6.42
CA GLU A 31 10.83 12.42 5.04
C GLU A 31 12.05 11.59 4.56
N ASP A 32 12.85 11.10 5.50
CA ASP A 32 14.01 10.24 5.22
C ASP A 32 13.61 8.77 5.04
N LEU A 33 12.35 8.42 5.32
CA LEU A 33 11.85 7.06 5.25
C LEU A 33 11.00 6.85 4.00
N ALA A 34 11.28 5.77 3.27
CA ALA A 34 10.44 5.36 2.15
C ALA A 34 9.16 4.70 2.68
N LEU A 35 7.99 5.24 2.32
CA LEU A 35 6.72 4.57 2.59
C LEU A 35 6.56 3.37 1.66
N PRO A 36 6.50 2.12 2.20
CA PRO A 36 6.35 0.95 1.37
C PRO A 36 4.96 0.86 0.75
N PHE A 37 4.90 0.40 -0.50
CA PHE A 37 3.66 -0.03 -1.12
C PHE A 37 3.42 -1.52 -0.83
N LEU A 38 2.19 -1.87 -0.48
CA LEU A 38 1.72 -3.23 -0.58
C LEU A 38 1.19 -3.46 -2.01
N LYS A 39 1.83 -4.36 -2.72
CA LYS A 39 1.49 -4.67 -4.12
C LYS A 39 1.03 -6.12 -4.25
N VAL A 40 0.04 -6.37 -5.11
CA VAL A 40 -0.31 -7.72 -5.54
C VAL A 40 0.62 -8.12 -6.67
N LEU A 41 1.30 -9.24 -6.54
CA LEU A 41 2.12 -9.79 -7.60
C LEU A 41 1.24 -10.44 -8.67
N GLY A 42 1.46 -10.05 -9.91
CA GLY A 42 0.87 -10.67 -11.09
C GLY A 42 1.89 -11.55 -11.83
N GLN A 43 1.45 -12.27 -12.86
CA GLN A 43 2.33 -13.10 -13.68
C GLN A 43 3.45 -12.31 -14.37
N LEU A 44 3.22 -11.03 -14.67
CA LEU A 44 4.19 -10.16 -15.35
C LEU A 44 4.92 -9.24 -14.37
N SER A 45 4.76 -9.42 -13.07
CA SER A 45 5.49 -8.63 -12.08
C SER A 45 6.99 -8.95 -12.15
N PRO A 46 7.87 -7.92 -12.16
CA PRO A 46 9.31 -8.14 -12.21
C PRO A 46 9.82 -9.03 -11.08
N GLU A 47 9.21 -8.94 -9.92
CA GLU A 47 9.56 -9.67 -8.70
C GLU A 47 9.41 -11.19 -8.84
N VAL A 48 8.53 -11.68 -9.74
CA VAL A 48 8.35 -13.12 -10.00
C VAL A 48 9.19 -13.63 -11.18
N ASN A 49 9.82 -12.74 -11.92
CA ASN A 49 10.64 -13.11 -13.09
C ASN A 49 12.09 -13.34 -12.70
N LYS A 50 12.55 -14.59 -12.70
CA LYS A 50 13.90 -15.01 -12.28
C LYS A 50 15.07 -14.35 -13.02
N VAL A 51 14.83 -13.84 -14.23
CA VAL A 51 15.88 -13.16 -15.03
C VAL A 51 15.84 -11.63 -14.86
N HIS A 52 14.88 -11.11 -14.14
CA HIS A 52 14.74 -9.68 -13.92
C HIS A 52 15.58 -9.20 -12.73
N SER A 53 16.16 -8.01 -12.80
CA SER A 53 17.00 -7.43 -11.73
C SER A 53 16.26 -7.24 -10.39
N ARG A 54 14.94 -7.14 -10.42
CA ARG A 54 14.07 -7.04 -9.22
C ARG A 54 13.47 -8.38 -8.79
N TYR A 55 14.00 -9.48 -9.26
CA TYR A 55 13.51 -10.79 -8.83
C TYR A 55 13.63 -10.95 -7.31
N VAL A 56 12.57 -11.40 -6.70
CA VAL A 56 12.53 -11.76 -5.27
C VAL A 56 12.37 -13.27 -5.17
N LYS A 57 13.28 -13.91 -4.43
CA LYS A 57 13.23 -15.35 -4.23
C LYS A 57 11.88 -15.76 -3.62
N ASP A 58 11.31 -16.84 -4.10
CA ASP A 58 10.03 -17.43 -3.68
C ASP A 58 8.80 -16.52 -3.93
N ALA A 59 8.96 -15.43 -4.70
CA ALA A 59 7.84 -14.61 -5.12
C ALA A 59 7.01 -15.32 -6.20
N GLU A 60 5.70 -15.39 -5.98
CA GLU A 60 4.73 -16.02 -6.88
C GLU A 60 3.55 -15.09 -7.19
N PRO A 61 2.90 -15.24 -8.37
CA PRO A 61 1.68 -14.50 -8.68
C PRO A 61 0.60 -14.77 -7.63
N GLY A 62 -0.08 -13.70 -7.20
CA GLY A 62 -1.09 -13.75 -6.15
C GLY A 62 -0.57 -13.47 -4.75
N MET A 63 0.74 -13.46 -4.53
CA MET A 63 1.32 -13.00 -3.27
C MET A 63 1.21 -11.48 -3.12
N ILE A 64 1.31 -11.00 -1.89
CA ILE A 64 1.45 -9.59 -1.53
C ILE A 64 2.91 -9.33 -1.23
N ILE A 65 3.46 -8.23 -1.74
CA ILE A 65 4.83 -7.81 -1.46
C ILE A 65 4.87 -6.42 -0.84
N ASN A 66 5.76 -6.23 0.13
CA ASN A 66 6.19 -4.92 0.60
C ASN A 66 7.31 -4.40 -0.32
N SER A 67 7.12 -3.25 -0.96
CA SER A 67 8.03 -2.75 -2.00
C SER A 67 9.39 -2.26 -1.48
N VAL A 68 9.53 -2.04 -0.18
CA VAL A 68 10.78 -1.56 0.44
C VAL A 68 11.57 -2.73 1.03
N THR A 69 10.90 -3.59 1.81
CA THR A 69 11.58 -4.70 2.51
C THR A 69 11.66 -5.97 1.67
N ASN A 70 10.91 -6.07 0.56
CA ASN A 70 10.68 -7.28 -0.23
C ASN A 70 10.05 -8.43 0.56
N GLU A 71 9.46 -8.14 1.72
CA GLU A 71 8.72 -9.12 2.50
C GLU A 71 7.51 -9.62 1.70
N LEU A 72 7.37 -10.94 1.65
CA LEU A 72 6.31 -11.63 0.92
C LEU A 72 5.26 -12.16 1.89
N TYR A 73 4.00 -11.96 1.55
CA TYR A 73 2.87 -12.50 2.29
C TYR A 73 2.03 -13.41 1.38
N ASP A 74 1.59 -14.52 1.92
CA ASP A 74 0.64 -15.42 1.23
C ASP A 74 -0.68 -14.68 0.99
N GLY A 75 -0.99 -14.40 -0.28
CA GLY A 75 -2.18 -13.64 -0.64
C GLY A 75 -3.49 -14.34 -0.30
N THR A 76 -3.52 -15.67 -0.24
CA THR A 76 -4.73 -16.43 0.09
C THR A 76 -5.02 -16.41 1.59
N LYS A 77 -4.00 -16.49 2.44
CA LYS A 77 -4.13 -16.30 3.89
C LYS A 77 -4.40 -14.85 4.22
N GLY A 78 -3.76 -13.94 3.49
CA GLY A 78 -3.86 -12.51 3.67
C GLY A 78 -3.19 -12.01 4.94
N ILE A 79 -3.22 -10.69 5.10
CA ILE A 79 -2.64 -9.96 6.22
C ILE A 79 -3.71 -9.16 6.96
N ASP A 80 -3.49 -8.92 8.23
CA ASP A 80 -4.33 -8.03 9.03
C ASP A 80 -3.79 -6.61 8.95
N ILE A 81 -4.67 -5.65 8.71
CA ILE A 81 -4.33 -4.25 8.55
C ILE A 81 -5.29 -3.33 9.31
N LEU A 82 -4.80 -2.16 9.70
CA LEU A 82 -5.61 -1.02 10.13
C LEU A 82 -5.58 0.07 9.07
N PRO A 83 -6.70 0.47 8.45
CA PRO A 83 -6.74 1.63 7.56
C PRO A 83 -6.63 2.91 8.39
N VAL A 84 -5.69 3.79 8.08
CA VAL A 84 -5.44 5.01 8.87
C VAL A 84 -5.87 6.28 8.16
N PHE A 85 -5.69 6.35 6.85
CA PHE A 85 -6.05 7.52 6.06
C PHE A 85 -6.44 7.12 4.64
N TYR A 86 -7.29 7.91 4.02
CA TYR A 86 -7.70 7.73 2.63
C TYR A 86 -7.59 9.04 1.87
N GLU A 87 -7.00 8.98 0.70
CA GLU A 87 -7.05 10.07 -0.27
C GLU A 87 -7.23 9.55 -1.69
N ARG A 88 -7.78 10.38 -2.55
CA ARG A 88 -7.85 10.11 -3.98
C ARG A 88 -7.01 11.13 -4.71
N LYS A 89 -6.15 10.66 -5.61
CA LYS A 89 -5.30 11.49 -6.46
C LYS A 89 -5.53 11.15 -7.93
N LEU A 90 -5.36 12.12 -8.78
CA LEU A 90 -5.37 11.99 -10.23
C LEU A 90 -3.94 12.12 -10.71
N ILE A 91 -3.34 10.99 -11.11
CA ILE A 91 -1.91 10.94 -11.43
C ILE A 91 -1.73 10.99 -12.94
N GLU A 92 -1.01 11.98 -13.42
CA GLU A 92 -0.71 12.18 -14.84
C GLU A 92 0.55 11.42 -15.23
N TRP A 93 0.44 10.63 -16.28
CA TRP A 93 1.51 9.79 -16.80
C TRP A 93 1.73 10.01 -18.28
N GLN A 94 2.98 9.89 -18.72
CA GLN A 94 3.31 9.61 -20.11
C GLN A 94 3.09 8.13 -20.45
N ASP A 95 2.95 7.81 -21.73
CA ASP A 95 2.94 6.42 -22.15
C ASP A 95 4.27 5.73 -21.82
N ARG A 96 4.22 4.41 -21.66
CA ARG A 96 5.40 3.60 -21.38
C ARG A 96 6.46 3.82 -22.47
N GLY A 97 7.70 4.07 -22.05
CA GLY A 97 8.82 4.31 -22.94
C GLY A 97 8.96 5.75 -23.43
N ALA A 98 7.99 6.62 -23.16
CA ALA A 98 8.04 8.03 -23.54
C ALA A 98 8.60 8.96 -22.44
N GLY A 99 8.82 8.46 -21.23
CA GLY A 99 9.24 9.27 -20.08
C GLY A 99 10.16 8.56 -19.10
N ALA A 100 10.59 9.30 -18.09
CA ALA A 100 11.54 8.85 -17.06
C ALA A 100 10.93 7.83 -16.05
N GLY A 101 9.65 7.49 -16.22
CA GLY A 101 8.99 6.55 -15.35
C GLY A 101 8.41 7.12 -14.05
N ALA A 102 8.57 8.41 -13.81
CA ALA A 102 7.90 9.14 -12.74
C ALA A 102 6.59 9.76 -13.24
N PRO A 103 5.64 10.10 -12.35
CA PRO A 103 4.48 10.91 -12.70
C PRO A 103 4.91 12.24 -13.31
N VAL A 104 4.17 12.72 -14.31
CA VAL A 104 4.34 14.07 -14.86
C VAL A 104 3.81 15.10 -13.86
N ALA A 105 2.65 14.81 -13.28
CA ALA A 105 2.00 15.61 -12.25
C ALA A 105 1.06 14.76 -11.37
N ILE A 106 0.79 15.25 -10.17
CA ILE A 106 -0.20 14.68 -9.25
C ILE A 106 -1.22 15.78 -8.96
N HIS A 107 -2.45 15.52 -9.39
CA HIS A 107 -3.56 16.46 -9.22
C HIS A 107 -4.48 16.01 -8.10
N ASP A 108 -5.08 16.97 -7.41
CA ASP A 108 -6.10 16.67 -6.42
C ASP A 108 -7.38 16.09 -7.06
N ALA A 109 -8.07 15.25 -6.29
CA ALA A 109 -9.29 14.58 -6.74
C ALA A 109 -10.40 15.54 -7.23
N ASN A 110 -10.38 16.78 -6.75
CA ASN A 110 -11.37 17.82 -7.07
C ASN A 110 -10.89 18.76 -8.19
N SER A 111 -9.72 18.51 -8.78
CA SER A 111 -9.23 19.31 -9.91
C SER A 111 -10.07 19.07 -11.17
N ASP A 112 -10.16 20.07 -12.04
CA ASP A 112 -10.90 20.00 -13.30
C ASP A 112 -10.17 19.19 -14.40
N ILE A 113 -9.03 18.57 -14.07
CA ILE A 113 -8.19 17.88 -15.05
C ILE A 113 -8.94 16.76 -15.78
N MET A 114 -9.88 16.08 -15.12
CA MET A 114 -10.68 15.03 -15.74
C MET A 114 -11.62 15.55 -16.83
N SER A 115 -12.08 16.78 -16.74
CA SER A 115 -12.95 17.39 -17.75
C SER A 115 -12.20 17.67 -19.08
N GLN A 116 -10.87 17.69 -19.03
CA GLN A 116 -10.00 17.89 -20.17
C GLN A 116 -9.62 16.58 -20.87
N THR A 117 -10.02 15.42 -20.30
CA THR A 117 -9.66 14.12 -20.84
C THR A 117 -10.68 13.58 -21.83
N THR A 118 -10.19 12.78 -22.77
CA THR A 118 -11.01 11.94 -23.65
C THR A 118 -10.61 10.47 -23.45
N ARG A 119 -11.61 9.58 -23.32
CA ARG A 119 -11.33 8.16 -23.15
C ARG A 119 -10.92 7.51 -24.46
N ASP A 120 -9.71 6.94 -24.49
CA ASP A 120 -9.18 6.26 -25.66
C ASP A 120 -9.67 4.81 -25.80
N LYS A 121 -9.28 4.13 -26.89
CA LYS A 121 -9.64 2.72 -27.16
C LYS A 121 -9.03 1.74 -26.14
N SER A 122 -7.99 2.16 -25.42
CA SER A 122 -7.34 1.39 -24.36
C SER A 122 -7.98 1.66 -22.98
N TYR A 123 -9.07 2.41 -22.93
CA TYR A 123 -9.77 2.83 -21.72
C TYR A 123 -8.94 3.75 -20.80
N LYS A 124 -7.96 4.47 -21.35
CA LYS A 124 -7.22 5.51 -20.64
C LYS A 124 -7.91 6.87 -20.86
N ASP A 125 -7.97 7.66 -19.81
CA ASP A 125 -8.45 9.04 -19.85
C ASP A 125 -7.30 9.95 -20.27
N ARG A 126 -7.25 10.35 -21.56
CA ARG A 126 -6.13 11.08 -22.18
C ARG A 126 -6.37 12.57 -22.22
N LEU A 127 -5.31 13.30 -21.89
CA LEU A 127 -5.20 14.74 -22.06
C LEU A 127 -4.83 15.10 -23.51
N PRO A 128 -5.07 16.36 -23.96
CA PRO A 128 -4.68 16.81 -25.29
C PRO A 128 -3.18 16.73 -25.59
N ASN A 129 -2.32 16.77 -24.55
CA ASN A 129 -0.87 16.62 -24.67
C ASN A 129 -0.41 15.17 -24.86
N GLY A 130 -1.32 14.20 -24.91
CA GLY A 130 -1.06 12.77 -25.05
C GLY A 130 -0.84 12.01 -23.74
N ASN A 131 -0.62 12.68 -22.63
CA ASN A 131 -0.54 12.06 -21.32
C ASN A 131 -1.89 11.44 -20.92
N TYR A 132 -1.88 10.55 -19.95
CA TYR A 132 -3.13 9.98 -19.44
C TYR A 132 -3.22 10.13 -17.92
N ILE A 133 -4.44 10.14 -17.42
CA ILE A 133 -4.74 10.28 -15.99
C ILE A 133 -5.12 8.91 -15.42
N ASP A 134 -4.41 8.47 -14.39
CA ASP A 134 -4.81 7.36 -13.51
C ASP A 134 -5.54 7.91 -12.29
N ASN A 135 -6.84 7.60 -12.18
CA ASN A 135 -7.59 7.85 -10.95
C ASN A 135 -7.15 6.82 -9.90
N THR A 136 -6.51 7.29 -8.83
CA THR A 136 -5.83 6.46 -7.84
C THR A 136 -6.42 6.69 -6.46
N ALA A 137 -6.89 5.62 -5.82
CA ALA A 137 -7.36 5.59 -4.45
C ALA A 137 -6.22 5.08 -3.55
N ASN A 138 -5.68 5.94 -2.72
CA ASN A 138 -4.61 5.66 -1.78
C ASN A 138 -5.17 5.36 -0.40
N HIS A 139 -4.92 4.16 0.11
CA HIS A 139 -5.24 3.74 1.47
C HIS A 139 -3.94 3.59 2.24
N TYR A 140 -3.70 4.48 3.18
CA TYR A 140 -2.61 4.36 4.14
C TYR A 140 -3.03 3.40 5.23
N VAL A 141 -2.18 2.45 5.57
CA VAL A 141 -2.50 1.36 6.50
C VAL A 141 -1.36 1.10 7.46
N VAL A 142 -1.67 0.49 8.58
CA VAL A 142 -0.69 -0.20 9.43
C VAL A 142 -0.89 -1.70 9.20
N VAL A 143 0.15 -2.39 8.75
CA VAL A 143 0.21 -3.85 8.68
C VAL A 143 0.43 -4.39 10.08
N LEU A 144 -0.41 -5.32 10.51
CA LEU A 144 -0.32 -5.94 11.82
C LEU A 144 0.54 -7.20 11.77
N GLY A 145 1.35 -7.38 12.78
CA GLY A 145 2.28 -8.50 12.94
C GLY A 145 3.07 -8.32 14.22
N ASP A 146 4.18 -9.04 14.36
CA ASP A 146 5.07 -8.93 15.51
C ASP A 146 5.65 -7.51 15.63
N SER A 147 5.89 -6.85 14.50
CA SER A 147 6.29 -5.45 14.42
C SER A 147 5.34 -4.72 13.45
N PRO A 148 4.42 -3.87 13.94
CA PRO A 148 3.52 -3.10 13.10
C PRO A 148 4.27 -2.17 12.14
N GLN A 149 3.92 -2.20 10.85
CA GLN A 149 4.58 -1.43 9.79
C GLN A 149 3.59 -0.53 9.06
N THR A 150 3.98 0.72 8.80
CA THR A 150 3.20 1.63 7.95
C THR A 150 3.37 1.25 6.48
N ALA A 151 2.29 1.33 5.71
CA ALA A 151 2.32 1.03 4.27
C ALA A 151 1.22 1.77 3.52
N LEU A 152 1.33 1.76 2.18
CA LEU A 152 0.35 2.33 1.26
C LEU A 152 -0.20 1.25 0.32
N ILE A 153 -1.51 1.25 0.12
CA ILE A 153 -2.19 0.47 -0.90
C ILE A 153 -2.77 1.43 -1.92
N SER A 154 -2.22 1.44 -3.14
CA SER A 154 -2.74 2.24 -4.23
C SER A 154 -3.65 1.41 -5.13
N MET A 155 -4.92 1.75 -5.18
CA MET A 155 -5.93 1.08 -5.98
C MET A 155 -6.34 1.95 -7.15
N LYS A 156 -6.29 1.38 -8.37
CA LYS A 156 -6.68 2.06 -9.60
C LYS A 156 -7.48 1.14 -10.53
N SER A 157 -8.07 1.70 -11.56
CA SER A 157 -8.83 0.94 -12.57
C SER A 157 -9.89 0.03 -11.93
N THR A 158 -9.86 -1.27 -12.16
CA THR A 158 -10.81 -2.25 -11.60
C THR A 158 -10.81 -2.30 -10.07
N GLN A 159 -9.71 -1.94 -9.42
CA GLN A 159 -9.57 -1.94 -7.96
C GLN A 159 -10.35 -0.77 -7.29
N LEU A 160 -10.68 0.28 -8.03
CA LEU A 160 -11.48 1.40 -7.50
C LEU A 160 -12.86 0.94 -6.97
N LYS A 161 -13.41 -0.13 -7.53
CA LYS A 161 -14.65 -0.74 -7.01
C LYS A 161 -14.46 -1.31 -5.61
N ILE A 162 -13.32 -1.95 -5.37
CA ILE A 162 -12.96 -2.52 -4.07
C ILE A 162 -12.70 -1.42 -3.05
N SER A 163 -11.95 -0.37 -3.43
CA SER A 163 -11.74 0.82 -2.62
C SER A 163 -13.05 1.45 -2.16
N ARG A 164 -13.98 1.69 -3.09
CA ARG A 164 -15.31 2.26 -2.76
C ARG A 164 -16.10 1.39 -1.79
N LYS A 165 -16.11 0.06 -2.01
CA LYS A 165 -16.75 -0.89 -1.10
C LYS A 165 -16.13 -0.80 0.31
N TRP A 166 -14.81 -0.75 0.39
CA TRP A 166 -14.10 -0.64 1.67
C TRP A 166 -14.44 0.65 2.40
N ASN A 167 -14.39 1.79 1.71
CA ASN A 167 -14.79 3.08 2.27
C ASN A 167 -16.24 3.04 2.81
N SER A 168 -17.17 2.44 2.05
CA SER A 168 -18.56 2.29 2.50
C SER A 168 -18.68 1.44 3.76
N ILE A 169 -17.90 0.35 3.87
CA ILE A 169 -17.87 -0.49 5.08
C ILE A 169 -17.35 0.33 6.27
N MET A 170 -16.26 1.09 6.11
CA MET A 170 -15.70 1.93 7.18
C MET A 170 -16.69 2.99 7.65
N MET A 171 -17.28 3.72 6.72
CA MET A 171 -18.23 4.80 7.02
C MET A 171 -19.57 4.30 7.59
N GLY A 172 -19.94 3.05 7.30
CA GLY A 172 -21.12 2.39 7.85
C GLY A 172 -20.99 1.97 9.31
N ILE A 173 -19.78 1.96 9.88
CA ILE A 173 -19.58 1.61 11.28
C ILE A 173 -20.09 2.76 12.17
N LYS A 174 -21.01 2.42 13.09
CA LYS A 174 -21.52 3.35 14.09
C LYS A 174 -21.33 2.73 15.48
N LEU A 175 -20.82 3.52 16.41
CA LEU A 175 -20.64 3.13 17.79
C LEU A 175 -21.48 4.04 18.69
N GLN A 176 -21.99 3.46 19.79
CA GLN A 176 -22.69 4.24 20.81
C GLN A 176 -21.68 4.94 21.72
N GLY A 177 -21.68 6.24 21.73
CA GLY A 177 -20.91 7.08 22.65
C GLY A 177 -21.78 7.74 23.70
N LYS A 178 -21.18 8.58 24.53
CA LYS A 178 -21.89 9.33 25.59
C LYS A 178 -22.94 10.30 25.00
N ASN A 179 -22.66 10.86 23.82
CA ASN A 179 -23.51 11.86 23.16
C ASN A 179 -24.32 11.29 21.98
N GLY A 180 -24.51 9.96 21.91
CA GLY A 180 -25.24 9.30 20.84
C GLY A 180 -24.33 8.51 19.90
N LEU A 181 -24.87 8.14 18.74
CA LEU A 181 -24.14 7.40 17.72
C LEU A 181 -23.08 8.28 17.03
N PHE A 182 -21.89 7.73 16.88
CA PHE A 182 -20.80 8.39 16.15
C PHE A 182 -20.10 7.43 15.18
N THR A 183 -19.47 7.98 14.15
CA THR A 183 -18.59 7.24 13.26
C THR A 183 -17.19 7.22 13.88
N PRO A 184 -16.64 6.05 14.22
CA PRO A 184 -15.29 5.98 14.76
C PRO A 184 -14.24 6.29 13.68
N PRO A 185 -12.98 6.59 14.06
CA PRO A 185 -11.90 6.76 13.09
C PRO A 185 -11.68 5.48 12.29
N THR A 186 -11.13 5.61 11.09
CA THR A 186 -10.89 4.48 10.18
C THR A 186 -10.07 3.36 10.83
N TYR A 187 -9.12 3.72 11.67
CA TYR A 187 -8.24 2.81 12.42
C TYR A 187 -8.87 2.20 13.68
N SER A 188 -10.18 2.29 13.81
CA SER A 188 -10.92 1.64 14.92
C SER A 188 -11.10 0.13 14.72
N HIS A 189 -10.99 -0.35 13.48
CA HIS A 189 -11.27 -1.75 13.15
C HIS A 189 -10.16 -2.36 12.28
N ILE A 190 -9.86 -3.62 12.56
CA ILE A 190 -8.96 -4.47 11.80
C ILE A 190 -9.69 -5.01 10.57
N TYR A 191 -8.98 -5.06 9.46
CA TYR A 191 -9.42 -5.65 8.20
C TYR A 191 -8.44 -6.74 7.76
N LYS A 192 -8.95 -7.82 7.18
CA LYS A 192 -8.17 -8.83 6.48
C LYS A 192 -8.05 -8.41 5.03
N LEU A 193 -6.82 -8.24 4.56
CA LEU A 193 -6.47 -7.97 3.17
C LEU A 193 -5.97 -9.25 2.52
N ARG A 194 -6.63 -9.72 1.48
CA ARG A 194 -6.30 -10.91 0.71
C ARG A 194 -6.17 -10.58 -0.76
N THR A 195 -5.64 -11.54 -1.51
CA THR A 195 -5.70 -11.51 -2.97
C THR A 195 -6.62 -12.60 -3.49
N VAL A 196 -7.34 -12.28 -4.55
CA VAL A 196 -8.22 -13.23 -5.26
C VAL A 196 -7.95 -13.17 -6.75
N GLN A 197 -8.01 -14.33 -7.37
CA GLN A 197 -7.93 -14.41 -8.82
C GLN A 197 -9.22 -13.87 -9.45
N MET A 198 -9.05 -12.99 -10.41
CA MET A 198 -10.12 -12.36 -11.17
C MET A 198 -9.90 -12.64 -12.66
N SER A 199 -10.97 -12.73 -13.42
CA SER A 199 -10.91 -12.94 -14.88
C SER A 199 -11.98 -12.16 -15.61
N ASN A 200 -11.71 -11.86 -16.87
CA ASN A 200 -12.67 -11.39 -17.87
C ASN A 200 -12.19 -11.85 -19.26
N ASP A 201 -12.86 -11.40 -20.31
CA ASP A 201 -12.54 -11.76 -21.71
C ASP A 201 -11.12 -11.35 -22.15
N LYS A 202 -10.45 -10.48 -21.40
CA LYS A 202 -9.07 -9.99 -21.67
C LYS A 202 -7.98 -10.76 -20.93
N GLY A 203 -8.35 -11.66 -20.00
CA GLY A 203 -7.41 -12.47 -19.25
C GLY A 203 -7.69 -12.58 -17.76
N THR A 204 -6.70 -13.09 -17.07
CA THR A 204 -6.76 -13.37 -15.63
C THR A 204 -5.71 -12.57 -14.89
N TRP A 205 -6.07 -12.03 -13.75
CA TRP A 205 -5.18 -11.27 -12.86
C TRP A 205 -5.54 -11.50 -11.40
N PHE A 206 -4.70 -11.05 -10.49
CA PHE A 206 -5.01 -11.04 -9.06
C PHE A 206 -5.44 -9.63 -8.62
N GLY A 207 -6.46 -9.57 -7.79
CA GLY A 207 -6.98 -8.33 -7.21
C GLY A 207 -7.14 -8.43 -5.70
N TRP A 208 -7.42 -7.30 -5.07
CA TRP A 208 -7.65 -7.23 -3.65
C TRP A 208 -9.03 -7.76 -3.25
N GLU A 209 -9.07 -8.45 -2.12
CA GLU A 209 -10.27 -8.73 -1.36
C GLU A 209 -10.10 -8.21 0.07
N ILE A 210 -11.13 -7.53 0.60
CA ILE A 210 -11.07 -6.89 1.91
C ILE A 210 -12.30 -7.29 2.71
N SER A 211 -12.09 -7.76 3.93
CA SER A 211 -13.15 -8.10 4.87
C SER A 211 -12.86 -7.52 6.26
N LYS A 212 -13.91 -7.07 6.95
CA LYS A 212 -13.81 -6.58 8.32
C LYS A 212 -13.59 -7.76 9.27
N VAL A 213 -12.59 -7.63 10.16
CA VAL A 213 -12.28 -8.61 11.22
C VAL A 213 -12.98 -8.22 12.51
N GLY A 214 -12.71 -7.03 13.05
CA GLY A 214 -13.27 -6.59 14.33
C GLY A 214 -12.58 -5.32 14.84
N PRO A 215 -13.00 -4.82 16.03
CA PRO A 215 -12.36 -3.65 16.60
C PRO A 215 -10.93 -3.95 17.06
N ILE A 216 -10.06 -2.93 16.95
CA ILE A 216 -8.72 -2.98 17.54
C ILE A 216 -8.82 -2.99 19.08
N LYS A 217 -8.01 -3.83 19.71
CA LYS A 217 -7.95 -3.93 21.17
C LYS A 217 -6.60 -3.48 21.73
N ASP A 218 -5.56 -3.51 20.89
CA ASP A 218 -4.22 -3.11 21.27
C ASP A 218 -4.08 -1.59 21.24
N GLN A 219 -3.82 -0.99 22.41
CA GLN A 219 -3.67 0.45 22.56
C GLN A 219 -2.38 0.99 21.95
N GLY A 220 -1.29 0.22 21.94
CA GLY A 220 -0.02 0.60 21.33
C GLY A 220 -0.17 0.72 19.82
N VAL A 221 -0.73 -0.31 19.19
CA VAL A 221 -1.02 -0.31 17.75
C VAL A 221 -2.02 0.79 17.38
N TYR A 222 -3.04 1.04 18.19
CA TYR A 222 -3.95 2.16 18.00
C TYR A 222 -3.22 3.51 18.02
N GLY A 223 -2.26 3.68 18.94
CA GLY A 223 -1.41 4.87 19.05
C GLY A 223 -0.55 5.07 17.80
N ILE A 224 0.07 4.01 17.28
CA ILE A 224 0.84 4.04 16.02
C ILE A 224 -0.06 4.48 14.86
N ALA A 225 -1.23 3.87 14.72
CA ALA A 225 -2.17 4.20 13.65
C ALA A 225 -2.65 5.66 13.71
N LYS A 226 -2.94 6.16 14.91
CA LYS A 226 -3.34 7.57 15.14
C LYS A 226 -2.22 8.52 14.75
N SER A 227 -0.99 8.27 15.21
CA SER A 227 0.18 9.10 14.88
C SER A 227 0.42 9.14 13.37
N PHE A 228 0.35 7.98 12.70
CA PHE A 228 0.53 7.91 11.26
C PHE A 228 -0.58 8.66 10.50
N ALA A 229 -1.84 8.54 10.94
CA ALA A 229 -2.95 9.31 10.36
C ALA A 229 -2.74 10.82 10.47
N GLU A 230 -2.23 11.30 11.61
CA GLU A 230 -1.91 12.71 11.82
C GLU A 230 -0.76 13.19 10.93
N GLN A 231 0.28 12.37 10.74
CA GLN A 231 1.41 12.68 9.85
C GLN A 231 0.96 12.78 8.39
N VAL A 232 0.19 11.80 7.90
CA VAL A 232 -0.37 11.83 6.54
C VAL A 232 -1.28 13.04 6.35
N GLY A 233 -2.16 13.32 7.31
CA GLY A 233 -3.10 14.45 7.25
C GLY A 233 -2.41 15.83 7.24
N LYS A 234 -1.19 15.94 7.78
CA LYS A 234 -0.34 17.13 7.73
C LYS A 234 0.52 17.23 6.46
N GLY A 235 0.49 16.21 5.58
CA GLY A 235 1.34 16.14 4.40
C GLY A 235 2.81 15.82 4.70
N ALA A 236 3.12 15.32 5.90
CA ALA A 236 4.49 14.96 6.30
C ALA A 236 4.96 13.61 5.71
N VAL A 237 4.11 12.91 4.97
CA VAL A 237 4.43 11.63 4.35
C VAL A 237 4.45 11.79 2.84
N GLU A 238 5.64 11.70 2.26
CA GLU A 238 5.81 11.77 0.81
C GLU A 238 5.52 10.42 0.16
N VAL A 239 4.68 10.41 -0.88
CA VAL A 239 4.38 9.22 -1.68
C VAL A 239 5.16 9.29 -2.98
N LYS A 240 6.18 8.45 -3.11
CA LYS A 240 6.92 8.27 -4.37
C LYS A 240 6.22 7.21 -5.22
N HIS A 241 5.32 7.65 -6.11
CA HIS A 241 4.68 6.75 -7.07
C HIS A 241 5.73 6.17 -8.02
N GLU A 242 5.94 4.85 -7.97
CA GLU A 242 6.80 4.17 -8.93
C GLU A 242 6.09 4.05 -10.29
N SER A 243 6.87 4.31 -11.34
CA SER A 243 6.44 3.98 -12.70
C SER A 243 6.19 2.49 -12.83
N GLN A 244 5.21 2.15 -13.63
CA GLN A 244 5.17 0.82 -14.21
C GLN A 244 6.35 0.74 -15.17
N GLU A 245 7.44 0.02 -14.80
CA GLU A 245 8.64 -0.10 -15.62
C GLU A 245 8.33 -0.43 -17.09
N ALA A 246 9.00 0.28 -17.97
CA ALA A 246 9.08 -0.08 -19.38
C ALA A 246 9.64 -1.51 -19.46
N LYS A 247 8.94 -2.41 -20.17
CA LYS A 247 9.58 -3.62 -20.68
C LYS A 247 10.74 -3.14 -21.53
N LYS A 248 11.99 -3.38 -21.10
CA LYS A 248 13.09 -3.42 -22.04
C LYS A 248 12.80 -4.58 -22.98
N GLU A 249 12.34 -4.28 -24.18
CA GLU A 249 12.39 -5.23 -25.27
C GLU A 249 13.87 -5.58 -25.44
N PHE A 250 14.21 -6.81 -25.13
CA PHE A 250 15.44 -7.40 -25.64
C PHE A 250 15.22 -7.55 -27.15
N SER A 251 15.70 -6.61 -27.93
CA SER A 251 15.99 -6.84 -29.34
C SER A 251 17.19 -7.81 -29.40
N LEU A 252 16.91 -9.02 -29.85
CA LEU A 252 17.89 -10.00 -30.26
C LEU A 252 18.67 -9.49 -31.48
#